data_3be86ac3b2dbe39e7a90457b8565b38a
#
_entry.id   3be86ac3b2dbe39e7a90457b8565b38a
#
_cell.length_a   1.000
_cell.length_b   1.000
_cell.length_c   1.000
_cell.angle_alpha   90.00
_cell.angle_beta   90.00
_cell.angle_gamma   90.00
#
_symmetry.space_group_name_H-M   'P 1'
#
loop_
_entity.id
_entity.type
_entity.pdbx_description
1 polymer ?
#
loop_
_entity_poly.entity_id
_entity_poly.type
_entity_poly.pdbx_seq_one_letter_code
_entity_poly.pdbx_strand_id
1 'polypeptide(L)'
;MSRTTTVDGAPASDTDKQSISQPNQFIKRGTPQFMRVTLALFSAGLATFALLYCVQPILPVLSQEFGLTPANSSISLSISTAMLAIGLLFTGPLSDAIGRKPVMVTALLLASICTLLSTMMTSWHGILIMRALIGLSLSGVAAVGMTYLSEEIHPSFVAFSMGLYISGNSIGGMSGRLISGVFTDFFNWRIALAAIGCFALASALMFWKILPESRHFRPTSLRPKTLFINFRLHWRDRGLPLLFAEGFLLMGSFVTLFNYIGYRLMLSPWHVSQAVVGLLSLAYLTGTWSSPKAGTMTTRYGRGPVMLFSTGVMLFGLLMTLFSSLWLIFAGMLFFSAGFFAAHSVASSWIGPRAKRAKGQASSLYLFSYYLGSSIAGTLGGVFWHNYGWNGVGAFIALMLGIALLVGTRLHRRLHA
;
A
#
# COMPACT_ATOMS: atom_id res chain seq x y z
N MET A 1 -6.73 -61.53 -63.89
CA MET A 1 -7.15 -62.43 -62.83
C MET A 1 -6.42 -61.99 -61.55
N SER A 2 -7.10 -61.33 -60.67
CA SER A 2 -6.64 -61.19 -59.31
C SER A 2 -7.82 -60.72 -58.42
N ARG A 3 -8.05 -61.45 -57.38
CA ARG A 3 -9.21 -61.34 -56.49
C ARG A 3 -9.04 -60.17 -55.53
N THR A 4 -10.05 -59.32 -55.45
CA THR A 4 -10.30 -58.38 -54.36
C THR A 4 -10.86 -59.11 -53.15
N THR A 5 -10.22 -58.98 -52.00
CA THR A 5 -10.77 -59.35 -50.69
C THR A 5 -11.10 -58.08 -49.91
N THR A 6 -12.39 -57.88 -49.72
CA THR A 6 -12.97 -56.91 -48.79
C THR A 6 -12.77 -57.43 -47.37
N VAL A 7 -12.22 -56.57 -46.46
CA VAL A 7 -12.21 -56.84 -45.04
C VAL A 7 -13.12 -55.79 -44.39
N ASP A 8 -14.15 -56.30 -43.69
CA ASP A 8 -15.15 -55.53 -42.94
C ASP A 8 -14.52 -54.67 -41.84
N GLY A 9 -14.94 -53.41 -41.79
CA GLY A 9 -14.61 -52.49 -40.75
C GLY A 9 -15.51 -52.67 -39.53
N ALA A 10 -14.89 -52.96 -38.37
CA ALA A 10 -15.55 -52.85 -37.07
C ALA A 10 -15.64 -51.36 -36.65
N PRO A 11 -16.73 -50.93 -36.03
CA PRO A 11 -16.83 -49.53 -35.57
C PRO A 11 -15.89 -49.32 -34.37
N ALA A 12 -15.03 -48.31 -34.49
CA ALA A 12 -14.20 -47.82 -33.40
C ALA A 12 -15.08 -47.31 -32.27
N SER A 13 -14.85 -47.85 -31.08
CA SER A 13 -15.49 -47.46 -29.83
C SER A 13 -15.18 -46.03 -29.47
N ASP A 14 -16.23 -45.27 -29.27
CA ASP A 14 -16.27 -43.84 -28.89
C ASP A 14 -15.91 -43.65 -27.38
N THR A 15 -14.78 -44.14 -26.93
CA THR A 15 -14.34 -44.07 -25.50
C THR A 15 -12.93 -43.57 -25.31
N ASP A 16 -12.52 -42.58 -26.12
CA ASP A 16 -11.26 -41.86 -25.82
C ASP A 16 -11.43 -40.35 -26.11
N LYS A 17 -12.44 -39.74 -25.50
CA LYS A 17 -12.40 -38.33 -25.19
C LYS A 17 -11.50 -38.15 -23.97
N GLN A 18 -10.20 -38.46 -24.14
CA GLN A 18 -9.18 -37.96 -23.23
C GLN A 18 -9.35 -36.45 -23.16
N SER A 19 -9.66 -35.97 -21.97
CA SER A 19 -9.60 -34.58 -21.57
C SER A 19 -8.21 -34.02 -21.96
N ILE A 20 -8.15 -33.41 -23.15
CA ILE A 20 -7.01 -32.57 -23.52
C ILE A 20 -7.00 -31.46 -22.48
N SER A 21 -6.12 -31.57 -21.49
CA SER A 21 -5.81 -30.50 -20.57
C SER A 21 -5.41 -29.29 -21.39
N GLN A 22 -6.31 -28.31 -21.46
CA GLN A 22 -6.04 -27.06 -22.17
C GLN A 22 -4.72 -26.50 -21.66
N PRO A 23 -3.78 -26.12 -22.54
CA PRO A 23 -2.52 -25.54 -22.12
C PRO A 23 -2.81 -24.33 -21.24
N ASN A 24 -2.06 -24.12 -20.17
CA ASN A 24 -2.13 -23.03 -19.23
C ASN A 24 -2.29 -21.67 -19.93
N GLN A 25 -3.53 -21.26 -20.19
CA GLN A 25 -3.82 -19.99 -20.86
C GLN A 25 -3.92 -18.90 -19.82
N PHE A 26 -3.12 -17.83 -20.00
CA PHE A 26 -3.25 -16.60 -19.23
C PHE A 26 -4.67 -16.03 -19.33
N ILE A 27 -5.15 -15.45 -18.23
CA ILE A 27 -6.45 -14.79 -18.16
C ILE A 27 -6.43 -13.54 -19.04
N LYS A 28 -7.32 -13.48 -20.03
CA LYS A 28 -7.43 -12.37 -20.99
C LYS A 28 -8.56 -11.41 -20.59
N ARG A 29 -8.38 -10.14 -20.93
CA ARG A 29 -9.42 -9.10 -20.76
C ARG A 29 -10.69 -9.50 -21.54
N GLY A 30 -11.86 -9.20 -20.95
CA GLY A 30 -13.16 -9.55 -21.52
C GLY A 30 -13.68 -10.92 -21.10
N THR A 31 -12.90 -11.73 -20.40
CA THR A 31 -13.38 -13.02 -19.85
C THR A 31 -14.02 -12.85 -18.46
N PRO A 32 -14.98 -13.70 -18.06
CA PRO A 32 -15.54 -13.69 -16.71
C PRO A 32 -14.48 -13.88 -15.62
N GLN A 33 -13.42 -14.65 -15.89
CA GLN A 33 -12.29 -14.84 -14.97
C GLN A 33 -11.52 -13.54 -14.76
N PHE A 34 -11.30 -12.75 -15.81
CA PHE A 34 -10.65 -11.45 -15.69
C PHE A 34 -11.42 -10.50 -14.77
N MET A 35 -12.74 -10.45 -14.93
CA MET A 35 -13.61 -9.64 -14.06
C MET A 35 -13.53 -10.11 -12.59
N ARG A 36 -13.57 -11.43 -12.37
CA ARG A 36 -13.45 -12.00 -11.01
C ARG A 36 -12.12 -11.64 -10.35
N VAL A 37 -10.99 -11.82 -11.04
CA VAL A 37 -9.66 -11.47 -10.52
C VAL A 37 -9.56 -9.99 -10.24
N THR A 38 -10.00 -9.16 -11.17
CA THR A 38 -9.95 -7.69 -11.04
C THR A 38 -10.78 -7.22 -9.85
N LEU A 39 -12.03 -7.68 -9.74
CA LEU A 39 -12.92 -7.31 -8.63
C LEU A 39 -12.38 -7.80 -7.29
N ALA A 40 -11.90 -9.04 -7.23
CA ALA A 40 -11.34 -9.61 -6.01
C ALA A 40 -10.13 -8.80 -5.53
N LEU A 41 -9.15 -8.54 -6.39
CA LEU A 41 -7.93 -7.82 -6.01
C LEU A 41 -8.16 -6.33 -5.75
N PHE A 42 -9.06 -5.68 -6.51
CA PHE A 42 -9.50 -4.32 -6.20
C PHE A 42 -10.10 -4.23 -4.79
N SER A 43 -11.02 -5.15 -4.47
CA SER A 43 -11.66 -5.23 -3.15
C SER A 43 -10.66 -5.56 -2.04
N ALA A 44 -9.71 -6.47 -2.29
CA ALA A 44 -8.64 -6.80 -1.36
C ALA A 44 -7.73 -5.60 -1.08
N GLY A 45 -7.36 -4.86 -2.11
CA GLY A 45 -6.57 -3.63 -1.97
C GLY A 45 -7.31 -2.56 -1.18
N LEU A 46 -8.59 -2.36 -1.50
CA LEU A 46 -9.46 -1.43 -0.79
C LEU A 46 -9.57 -1.79 0.70
N ALA A 47 -9.86 -3.06 1.03
CA ALA A 47 -9.95 -3.53 2.41
C ALA A 47 -8.61 -3.38 3.15
N THR A 48 -7.49 -3.76 2.52
CA THR A 48 -6.15 -3.68 3.10
C THR A 48 -5.82 -2.27 3.57
N PHE A 49 -6.00 -1.28 2.71
CA PHE A 49 -5.63 0.10 3.03
C PHE A 49 -6.66 0.79 3.93
N ALA A 50 -7.95 0.40 3.84
CA ALA A 50 -8.95 0.85 4.81
C ALA A 50 -8.62 0.37 6.22
N LEU A 51 -8.31 -0.93 6.40
CA LEU A 51 -7.92 -1.50 7.69
C LEU A 51 -6.64 -0.88 8.26
N LEU A 52 -5.65 -0.62 7.39
CA LEU A 52 -4.36 -0.09 7.81
C LEU A 52 -4.49 1.33 8.35
N TYR A 53 -5.21 2.19 7.65
CA TYR A 53 -5.20 3.64 7.88
C TYR A 53 -6.43 4.20 8.60
N CYS A 54 -7.44 3.38 8.91
CA CYS A 54 -8.66 3.84 9.60
C CYS A 54 -8.42 4.52 10.96
N VAL A 55 -7.33 4.19 11.64
CA VAL A 55 -7.01 4.80 12.95
C VAL A 55 -6.44 6.21 12.83
N GLN A 56 -5.94 6.63 11.66
CA GLN A 56 -5.21 7.88 11.51
C GLN A 56 -6.04 9.13 11.87
N PRO A 57 -7.27 9.31 11.38
CA PRO A 57 -8.05 10.47 11.74
C PRO A 57 -8.52 10.46 13.21
N ILE A 58 -8.62 9.30 13.84
CA ILE A 58 -9.10 9.17 15.23
C ILE A 58 -7.99 9.19 16.27
N LEU A 59 -6.73 9.42 15.89
CA LEU A 59 -5.61 9.54 16.84
C LEU A 59 -5.87 10.54 17.95
N PRO A 60 -6.47 11.74 17.71
CA PRO A 60 -6.80 12.67 18.77
C PRO A 60 -7.82 12.09 19.78
N VAL A 61 -8.83 11.37 19.30
CA VAL A 61 -9.84 10.72 20.15
C VAL A 61 -9.22 9.64 21.02
N LEU A 62 -8.33 8.80 20.45
CA LEU A 62 -7.60 7.79 21.20
C LEU A 62 -6.67 8.41 22.25
N SER A 63 -6.04 9.55 21.94
CA SER A 63 -5.23 10.29 22.90
C SER A 63 -6.05 10.72 24.12
N GLN A 64 -7.25 11.24 23.91
CA GLN A 64 -8.14 11.67 24.98
C GLN A 64 -8.65 10.50 25.81
N GLU A 65 -9.11 9.42 25.17
CA GLU A 65 -9.71 8.28 25.88
C GLU A 65 -8.70 7.52 26.75
N PHE A 66 -7.48 7.35 26.26
CA PHE A 66 -6.44 6.57 26.94
C PHE A 66 -5.40 7.44 27.68
N GLY A 67 -5.57 8.77 27.73
CA GLY A 67 -4.63 9.68 28.39
C GLY A 67 -3.23 9.67 27.77
N LEU A 68 -3.15 9.62 26.44
CA LEU A 68 -1.89 9.45 25.71
C LEU A 68 -1.39 10.77 25.13
N THR A 69 -0.08 10.87 25.01
CA THR A 69 0.53 11.90 24.14
C THR A 69 0.22 11.60 22.67
N PRO A 70 0.20 12.61 21.78
CA PRO A 70 0.03 12.40 20.35
C PRO A 70 1.04 11.41 19.75
N ALA A 71 2.30 11.41 20.22
CA ALA A 71 3.31 10.43 19.83
C ALA A 71 2.89 9.00 20.21
N ASN A 72 2.44 8.79 21.44
CA ASN A 72 2.01 7.48 21.91
C ASN A 72 0.73 6.99 21.17
N SER A 73 -0.22 7.87 20.90
CA SER A 73 -1.41 7.53 20.11
C SER A 73 -1.03 7.10 18.69
N SER A 74 -0.08 7.78 18.05
CA SER A 74 0.38 7.45 16.70
C SER A 74 1.02 6.06 16.59
N ILE A 75 1.47 5.46 17.71
CA ILE A 75 2.00 4.09 17.75
C ILE A 75 0.95 3.08 17.23
N SER A 76 -0.35 3.34 17.39
CA SER A 76 -1.40 2.46 16.85
C SER A 76 -1.32 2.31 15.33
N LEU A 77 -0.92 3.34 14.60
CA LEU A 77 -0.65 3.24 13.17
C LEU A 77 0.78 2.74 12.90
N SER A 78 1.75 3.28 13.62
CA SER A 78 3.16 2.99 13.41
C SER A 78 3.52 1.52 13.64
N ILE A 79 2.93 0.87 14.64
CA ILE A 79 3.14 -0.56 14.89
C ILE A 79 2.57 -1.41 13.74
N SER A 80 1.41 -1.02 13.18
CA SER A 80 0.85 -1.73 12.04
C SER A 80 1.73 -1.59 10.81
N THR A 81 2.23 -0.40 10.50
CA THR A 81 3.10 -0.17 9.34
C THR A 81 4.48 -0.79 9.53
N ALA A 82 5.02 -0.82 10.75
CA ALA A 82 6.26 -1.53 11.07
C ALA A 82 6.12 -3.05 10.89
N MET A 83 5.06 -3.64 11.42
CA MET A 83 4.81 -5.08 11.29
C MET A 83 4.48 -5.48 9.85
N LEU A 84 3.80 -4.60 9.10
CA LEU A 84 3.61 -4.79 7.67
C LEU A 84 4.95 -4.77 6.94
N ALA A 85 5.82 -3.80 7.23
CA ALA A 85 7.16 -3.73 6.65
C ALA A 85 7.96 -5.02 6.90
N ILE A 86 8.01 -5.48 8.14
CA ILE A 86 8.68 -6.72 8.52
C ILE A 86 8.06 -7.90 7.78
N GLY A 87 6.74 -7.99 7.76
CA GLY A 87 6.00 -9.06 7.08
C GLY A 87 6.31 -9.14 5.58
N LEU A 88 6.51 -8.01 4.89
CA LEU A 88 6.86 -7.97 3.46
C LEU A 88 8.14 -8.74 3.12
N LEU A 89 9.07 -8.88 4.07
CA LEU A 89 10.31 -9.62 3.87
C LEU A 89 10.09 -11.15 3.85
N PHE A 90 9.02 -11.64 4.47
CA PHE A 90 8.76 -13.07 4.66
C PHE A 90 7.54 -13.58 3.88
N THR A 91 6.51 -12.76 3.70
CA THR A 91 5.24 -13.21 3.10
C THR A 91 5.34 -13.52 1.60
N GLY A 92 6.21 -12.83 0.86
CA GLY A 92 6.53 -13.18 -0.52
C GLY A 92 7.05 -14.62 -0.62
N PRO A 93 8.21 -14.92 0.00
CA PRO A 93 8.74 -16.30 0.07
C PRO A 93 7.74 -17.33 0.61
N LEU A 94 6.98 -16.98 1.66
CA LEU A 94 5.95 -17.86 2.21
C LEU A 94 4.90 -18.21 1.14
N SER A 95 4.44 -17.23 0.37
CA SER A 95 3.48 -17.46 -0.71
C SER A 95 4.06 -18.26 -1.87
N ASP A 96 5.39 -18.22 -2.07
CA ASP A 96 6.11 -19.07 -3.03
C ASP A 96 6.12 -20.54 -2.61
N ALA A 97 5.97 -20.83 -1.32
CA ALA A 97 5.94 -22.18 -0.78
C ALA A 97 4.53 -22.77 -0.71
N ILE A 98 3.55 -22.02 -0.20
CA ILE A 98 2.22 -22.54 0.13
C ILE A 98 1.10 -22.06 -0.81
N GLY A 99 1.39 -21.15 -1.72
CA GLY A 99 0.44 -20.64 -2.72
C GLY A 99 -0.01 -19.21 -2.49
N ARG A 100 -0.41 -18.55 -3.57
CA ARG A 100 -0.77 -17.14 -3.58
C ARG A 100 -2.11 -16.89 -2.87
N LYS A 101 -3.15 -17.61 -3.31
CA LYS A 101 -4.52 -17.41 -2.79
C LYS A 101 -4.64 -17.72 -1.30
N PRO A 102 -4.13 -18.85 -0.76
CA PRO A 102 -4.22 -19.15 0.67
C PRO A 102 -3.62 -18.05 1.55
N VAL A 103 -2.43 -17.52 1.16
CA VAL A 103 -1.77 -16.44 1.91
C VAL A 103 -2.61 -15.18 1.94
N MET A 104 -3.12 -14.75 0.78
CA MET A 104 -3.93 -13.53 0.70
C MET A 104 -5.27 -13.65 1.43
N VAL A 105 -5.95 -14.80 1.32
CA VAL A 105 -7.23 -15.05 2.01
C VAL A 105 -7.04 -15.03 3.53
N THR A 106 -6.06 -15.79 4.03
CA THR A 106 -5.74 -15.83 5.46
C THR A 106 -5.36 -14.44 5.97
N ALA A 107 -4.58 -13.69 5.21
CA ALA A 107 -4.18 -12.34 5.53
C ALA A 107 -5.38 -11.39 5.72
N LEU A 108 -6.32 -11.37 4.78
CA LEU A 108 -7.51 -10.52 4.85
C LEU A 108 -8.45 -10.93 5.99
N LEU A 109 -8.70 -12.23 6.15
CA LEU A 109 -9.56 -12.75 7.21
C LEU A 109 -9.00 -12.40 8.59
N LEU A 110 -7.72 -12.68 8.81
CA LEU A 110 -7.08 -12.43 10.10
C LEU A 110 -7.04 -10.92 10.41
N ALA A 111 -6.69 -10.07 9.44
CA ALA A 111 -6.70 -8.63 9.63
C ALA A 111 -8.10 -8.08 9.95
N SER A 112 -9.12 -8.56 9.27
CA SER A 112 -10.52 -8.17 9.52
C SER A 112 -10.99 -8.59 10.92
N ILE A 113 -10.70 -9.83 11.32
CA ILE A 113 -11.05 -10.35 12.65
C ILE A 113 -10.31 -9.57 13.74
N CYS A 114 -8.99 -9.32 13.58
CA CYS A 114 -8.23 -8.53 14.55
C CYS A 114 -8.76 -7.09 14.66
N THR A 115 -9.25 -6.50 13.57
CA THR A 115 -9.88 -5.17 13.61
C THR A 115 -11.17 -5.19 14.41
N LEU A 116 -12.02 -6.21 14.21
CA LEU A 116 -13.24 -6.38 15.02
C LEU A 116 -12.90 -6.62 16.49
N LEU A 117 -11.93 -7.47 16.78
CA LEU A 117 -11.48 -7.72 18.16
C LEU A 117 -10.90 -6.46 18.81
N SER A 118 -10.24 -5.59 18.06
CA SER A 118 -9.68 -4.33 18.60
C SER A 118 -10.76 -3.42 19.18
N THR A 119 -12.01 -3.50 18.69
CA THR A 119 -13.13 -2.70 19.20
C THR A 119 -13.58 -3.13 20.59
N MET A 120 -13.24 -4.34 21.00
CA MET A 120 -13.57 -4.90 22.32
C MET A 120 -12.45 -4.67 23.35
N MET A 121 -11.29 -4.18 22.91
CA MET A 121 -10.16 -3.95 23.81
C MET A 121 -10.42 -2.75 24.73
N THR A 122 -10.17 -2.94 26.01
CA THR A 122 -10.30 -1.89 27.05
C THR A 122 -8.94 -1.29 27.42
N SER A 123 -7.84 -1.95 27.08
CA SER A 123 -6.48 -1.48 27.33
C SER A 123 -5.80 -1.02 26.06
N TRP A 124 -4.94 0.00 26.19
CA TRP A 124 -4.12 0.48 25.08
C TRP A 124 -3.19 -0.61 24.51
N HIS A 125 -2.59 -1.41 25.39
CA HIS A 125 -1.71 -2.52 24.96
C HIS A 125 -2.46 -3.57 24.13
N GLY A 126 -3.73 -3.87 24.50
CA GLY A 126 -4.57 -4.77 23.71
C GLY A 126 -4.82 -4.24 22.30
N ILE A 127 -5.09 -2.94 22.16
CA ILE A 127 -5.22 -2.29 20.85
C ILE A 127 -3.92 -2.40 20.07
N LEU A 128 -2.77 -2.12 20.67
CA LEU A 128 -1.47 -2.21 19.99
C LEU A 128 -1.16 -3.63 19.51
N ILE A 129 -1.48 -4.66 20.28
CA ILE A 129 -1.31 -6.06 19.88
C ILE A 129 -2.17 -6.36 18.65
N MET A 130 -3.46 -5.98 18.68
CA MET A 130 -4.35 -6.16 17.52
C MET A 130 -3.82 -5.41 16.29
N ARG A 131 -3.36 -4.17 16.46
CA ARG A 131 -2.78 -3.37 15.39
C ARG A 131 -1.50 -3.98 14.81
N ALA A 132 -0.65 -4.58 15.64
CA ALA A 132 0.54 -5.32 15.21
C ALA A 132 0.17 -6.54 14.34
N LEU A 133 -0.83 -7.32 14.80
CA LEU A 133 -1.33 -8.49 14.06
C LEU A 133 -1.99 -8.09 12.74
N ILE A 134 -2.75 -6.98 12.72
CA ILE A 134 -3.33 -6.44 11.48
C ILE A 134 -2.22 -6.11 10.48
N GLY A 135 -1.18 -5.37 10.89
CA GLY A 135 -0.08 -5.00 10.01
C GLY A 135 0.65 -6.22 9.44
N LEU A 136 1.01 -7.15 10.31
CA LEU A 136 1.68 -8.40 9.90
C LEU A 136 0.82 -9.20 8.90
N SER A 137 -0.48 -9.34 9.18
CA SER A 137 -1.41 -10.04 8.30
C SER A 137 -1.51 -9.37 6.94
N LEU A 138 -1.71 -8.04 6.88
CA LEU A 138 -1.90 -7.30 5.64
C LEU A 138 -0.69 -7.37 4.70
N SER A 139 0.51 -7.68 5.22
CA SER A 139 1.69 -7.91 4.39
C SER A 139 1.49 -9.05 3.37
N GLY A 140 0.65 -10.04 3.70
CA GLY A 140 0.31 -11.15 2.81
C GLY A 140 -0.45 -10.73 1.56
N VAL A 141 -1.25 -9.66 1.63
CA VAL A 141 -1.92 -9.10 0.44
C VAL A 141 -0.98 -8.18 -0.33
N ALA A 142 -0.29 -7.28 0.37
CA ALA A 142 0.57 -6.27 -0.24
C ALA A 142 1.75 -6.89 -1.02
N ALA A 143 2.36 -7.97 -0.49
CA ALA A 143 3.45 -8.66 -1.16
C ALA A 143 2.99 -9.55 -2.32
N VAL A 144 1.82 -10.16 -2.20
CA VAL A 144 1.41 -11.29 -3.07
C VAL A 144 0.45 -10.86 -4.18
N GLY A 145 -0.36 -9.81 -3.96
CA GLY A 145 -1.38 -9.39 -4.93
C GLY A 145 -0.82 -9.05 -6.31
N MET A 146 0.28 -8.28 -6.36
CA MET A 146 0.94 -7.93 -7.63
C MET A 146 1.59 -9.15 -8.29
N THR A 147 2.14 -10.07 -7.50
CA THR A 147 2.74 -11.32 -8.00
C THR A 147 1.68 -12.19 -8.64
N TYR A 148 0.53 -12.39 -7.99
CA TYR A 148 -0.60 -13.13 -8.54
C TYR A 148 -1.04 -12.53 -9.89
N LEU A 149 -1.19 -11.21 -9.99
CA LEU A 149 -1.56 -10.55 -11.25
C LEU A 149 -0.54 -10.80 -12.36
N SER A 150 0.75 -10.73 -12.06
CA SER A 150 1.81 -10.94 -13.05
C SER A 150 1.92 -12.39 -13.52
N GLU A 151 1.52 -13.35 -12.69
CA GLU A 151 1.55 -14.79 -13.01
C GLU A 151 0.31 -15.25 -13.78
N GLU A 152 -0.88 -14.71 -13.48
CA GLU A 152 -2.15 -15.23 -14.00
C GLU A 152 -2.73 -14.41 -15.16
N ILE A 153 -2.46 -13.10 -15.20
CA ILE A 153 -3.00 -12.22 -16.25
C ILE A 153 -2.08 -12.22 -17.48
N HIS A 154 -2.68 -12.20 -18.66
CA HIS A 154 -1.93 -12.10 -19.91
C HIS A 154 -1.03 -10.85 -19.91
N PRO A 155 0.25 -10.93 -20.35
CA PRO A 155 1.22 -9.84 -20.27
C PRO A 155 0.72 -8.49 -20.79
N SER A 156 -0.09 -8.48 -21.85
CA SER A 156 -0.67 -7.25 -22.43
C SER A 156 -1.64 -6.52 -21.50
N PHE A 157 -2.17 -7.17 -20.47
CA PHE A 157 -3.19 -6.62 -19.56
C PHE A 157 -2.73 -6.51 -18.10
N VAL A 158 -1.53 -6.99 -17.79
CA VAL A 158 -0.97 -6.95 -16.42
C VAL A 158 -0.91 -5.51 -15.89
N ALA A 159 -0.39 -4.57 -16.69
CA ALA A 159 -0.28 -3.17 -16.26
C ALA A 159 -1.64 -2.54 -15.93
N PHE A 160 -2.67 -2.84 -16.74
CA PHE A 160 -4.03 -2.37 -16.49
C PHE A 160 -4.60 -2.96 -15.19
N SER A 161 -4.44 -4.26 -14.97
CA SER A 161 -4.93 -4.95 -13.76
C SER A 161 -4.21 -4.48 -12.50
N MET A 162 -2.90 -4.24 -12.59
CA MET A 162 -2.13 -3.64 -11.48
C MET A 162 -2.60 -2.21 -11.17
N GLY A 163 -2.91 -1.42 -12.20
CA GLY A 163 -3.47 -0.08 -12.02
C GLY A 163 -4.80 -0.12 -11.27
N LEU A 164 -5.69 -1.05 -11.58
CA LEU A 164 -6.96 -1.24 -10.86
C LEU A 164 -6.74 -1.67 -9.41
N TYR A 165 -5.81 -2.60 -9.14
CA TYR A 165 -5.44 -2.99 -7.78
C TYR A 165 -4.91 -1.80 -6.97
N ILE A 166 -4.00 -1.00 -7.54
CA ILE A 166 -3.45 0.21 -6.90
C ILE A 166 -4.55 1.26 -6.67
N SER A 167 -5.51 1.39 -7.59
CA SER A 167 -6.68 2.25 -7.40
C SER A 167 -7.52 1.79 -6.21
N GLY A 168 -7.71 0.49 -6.05
CA GLY A 168 -8.34 -0.09 -4.86
C GLY A 168 -7.61 0.31 -3.57
N ASN A 169 -6.28 0.23 -3.56
CA ASN A 169 -5.45 0.67 -2.42
C ASN A 169 -5.68 2.15 -2.08
N SER A 170 -5.66 3.02 -3.08
CA SER A 170 -5.83 4.47 -2.89
C SER A 170 -7.23 4.82 -2.38
N ILE A 171 -8.26 4.25 -3.00
CA ILE A 171 -9.66 4.44 -2.57
C ILE A 171 -9.87 3.86 -1.17
N GLY A 172 -9.28 2.71 -0.86
CA GLY A 172 -9.33 2.10 0.46
C GLY A 172 -8.71 2.97 1.54
N GLY A 173 -7.52 3.50 1.28
CA GLY A 173 -6.85 4.42 2.20
C GLY A 173 -7.64 5.71 2.45
N MET A 174 -8.27 6.25 1.43
CA MET A 174 -9.14 7.42 1.53
C MET A 174 -10.44 7.08 2.28
N SER A 175 -11.17 6.06 1.82
CA SER A 175 -12.49 5.71 2.38
C SER A 175 -12.40 5.21 3.81
N GLY A 176 -11.36 4.46 4.18
CA GLY A 176 -11.12 4.03 5.55
C GLY A 176 -11.01 5.20 6.53
N ARG A 177 -10.26 6.25 6.14
CA ARG A 177 -10.15 7.47 6.94
C ARG A 177 -11.45 8.26 6.98
N LEU A 178 -12.11 8.41 5.83
CA LEU A 178 -13.38 9.13 5.74
C LEU A 178 -14.46 8.48 6.61
N ILE A 179 -14.66 7.18 6.44
CA ILE A 179 -15.65 6.41 7.21
C ILE A 179 -15.31 6.49 8.71
N SER A 180 -14.04 6.28 9.06
CA SER A 180 -13.60 6.33 10.45
C SER A 180 -13.85 7.71 11.07
N GLY A 181 -13.50 8.80 10.38
CA GLY A 181 -13.73 10.15 10.87
C GLY A 181 -15.22 10.46 11.06
N VAL A 182 -16.04 10.19 10.03
CA VAL A 182 -17.49 10.46 10.06
C VAL A 182 -18.19 9.62 11.10
N PHE A 183 -17.95 8.31 11.15
CA PHE A 183 -18.61 7.43 12.14
C PHE A 183 -18.18 7.74 13.57
N THR A 184 -16.94 8.18 13.77
CA THR A 184 -16.47 8.58 15.09
C THR A 184 -17.15 9.86 15.58
N ASP A 185 -17.43 10.79 14.68
CA ASP A 185 -18.13 12.04 15.01
C ASP A 185 -19.60 11.81 15.40
N PHE A 186 -20.32 10.95 14.64
CA PHE A 186 -21.73 10.68 14.88
C PHE A 186 -22.00 9.59 15.92
N PHE A 187 -21.05 8.71 16.16
CA PHE A 187 -21.18 7.58 17.11
C PHE A 187 -19.98 7.54 18.06
N ASN A 188 -19.02 6.65 17.79
CA ASN A 188 -17.76 6.56 18.51
C ASN A 188 -16.74 5.78 17.64
N TRP A 189 -15.47 5.80 18.05
CA TRP A 189 -14.40 5.14 17.31
C TRP A 189 -14.53 3.61 17.25
N ARG A 190 -15.15 2.97 18.26
CA ARG A 190 -15.38 1.52 18.26
C ARG A 190 -16.35 1.11 17.17
N ILE A 191 -17.46 1.85 17.03
CA ILE A 191 -18.44 1.62 15.95
C ILE A 191 -17.80 1.88 14.58
N ALA A 192 -16.98 2.93 14.48
CA ALA A 192 -16.25 3.24 13.24
C ALA A 192 -15.34 2.07 12.80
N LEU A 193 -14.51 1.55 13.72
CA LEU A 193 -13.64 0.40 13.44
C LEU A 193 -14.43 -0.88 13.21
N ALA A 194 -15.56 -1.10 13.91
CA ALA A 194 -16.43 -2.25 13.68
C ALA A 194 -17.03 -2.22 12.26
N ALA A 195 -17.51 -1.07 11.81
CA ALA A 195 -18.04 -0.91 10.45
C ALA A 195 -16.98 -1.24 9.38
N ILE A 196 -15.75 -0.74 9.56
CA ILE A 196 -14.62 -1.02 8.65
C ILE A 196 -14.22 -2.50 8.72
N GLY A 197 -14.18 -3.09 9.92
CA GLY A 197 -13.89 -4.52 10.13
C GLY A 197 -14.93 -5.43 9.49
N CYS A 198 -16.21 -5.11 9.61
CA CYS A 198 -17.31 -5.85 8.96
C CYS A 198 -17.23 -5.74 7.43
N PHE A 199 -16.99 -4.54 6.91
CA PHE A 199 -16.77 -4.33 5.47
C PHE A 199 -15.59 -5.14 4.96
N ALA A 200 -14.46 -5.10 5.66
CA ALA A 200 -13.26 -5.84 5.28
C ALA A 200 -13.46 -7.36 5.37
N LEU A 201 -14.20 -7.85 6.36
CA LEU A 201 -14.56 -9.25 6.49
C LEU A 201 -15.44 -9.71 5.33
N ALA A 202 -16.45 -8.92 4.96
CA ALA A 202 -17.29 -9.19 3.78
C ALA A 202 -16.43 -9.22 2.50
N SER A 203 -15.51 -8.27 2.35
CA SER A 203 -14.54 -8.24 1.24
C SER A 203 -13.64 -9.47 1.23
N ALA A 204 -13.17 -9.92 2.40
CA ALA A 204 -12.33 -11.12 2.52
C ALA A 204 -13.08 -12.40 2.13
N LEU A 205 -14.34 -12.54 2.56
CA LEU A 205 -15.19 -13.68 2.19
C LEU A 205 -15.53 -13.66 0.69
N MET A 206 -15.82 -12.49 0.13
CA MET A 206 -16.01 -12.32 -1.31
C MET A 206 -14.73 -12.68 -2.07
N PHE A 207 -13.59 -12.18 -1.64
CA PHE A 207 -12.28 -12.46 -2.22
C PHE A 207 -11.99 -13.97 -2.24
N TRP A 208 -12.21 -14.66 -1.11
CA TRP A 208 -12.04 -16.11 -1.01
C TRP A 208 -12.88 -16.88 -2.02
N LYS A 209 -14.16 -16.51 -2.18
CA LYS A 209 -15.09 -17.19 -3.10
C LYS A 209 -14.82 -16.87 -4.56
N ILE A 210 -14.44 -15.64 -4.87
CA ILE A 210 -14.38 -15.13 -6.26
C ILE A 210 -13.01 -15.33 -6.89
N LEU A 211 -11.91 -15.18 -6.11
CA LEU A 211 -10.55 -15.31 -6.66
C LEU A 211 -10.31 -16.74 -7.15
N PRO A 212 -9.97 -16.94 -8.44
CA PRO A 212 -9.58 -18.26 -8.95
C PRO A 212 -8.29 -18.76 -8.28
N GLU A 213 -8.11 -20.08 -8.24
CA GLU A 213 -6.82 -20.67 -7.87
C GLU A 213 -5.73 -20.27 -8.88
N SER A 214 -4.51 -20.12 -8.39
CA SER A 214 -3.35 -19.83 -9.24
C SER A 214 -3.00 -21.03 -10.10
N ARG A 215 -3.05 -20.89 -11.43
CA ARG A 215 -2.74 -21.96 -12.40
C ARG A 215 -1.27 -22.01 -12.77
N HIS A 216 -0.60 -20.85 -12.72
CA HIS A 216 0.82 -20.73 -13.08
C HIS A 216 1.74 -20.80 -11.85
N PHE A 217 1.16 -21.02 -10.67
CA PHE A 217 1.94 -21.17 -9.45
C PHE A 217 2.82 -22.42 -9.51
N ARG A 218 4.11 -22.23 -9.23
CA ARG A 218 5.08 -23.31 -9.07
C ARG A 218 5.73 -23.18 -7.70
N PRO A 219 5.51 -24.17 -6.80
CA PRO A 219 6.13 -24.14 -5.48
C PRO A 219 7.65 -24.01 -5.59
N THR A 220 8.20 -23.07 -4.86
CA THR A 220 9.65 -22.85 -4.79
C THR A 220 10.10 -23.01 -3.35
N SER A 221 11.19 -23.74 -3.13
CA SER A 221 11.74 -23.91 -1.78
C SER A 221 12.30 -22.59 -1.24
N LEU A 222 12.01 -22.32 0.02
CA LEU A 222 12.62 -21.22 0.76
C LEU A 222 14.14 -21.44 0.87
N ARG A 223 14.93 -20.55 0.29
CA ARG A 223 16.39 -20.56 0.37
C ARG A 223 16.89 -19.28 1.05
N PRO A 224 16.98 -19.23 2.39
CA PRO A 224 17.38 -18.04 3.14
C PRO A 224 18.73 -17.46 2.68
N LYS A 225 19.67 -18.33 2.31
CA LYS A 225 20.98 -17.93 1.77
C LYS A 225 20.87 -17.09 0.50
N THR A 226 19.99 -17.48 -0.41
CA THR A 226 19.75 -16.72 -1.66
C THR A 226 19.12 -15.36 -1.38
N LEU A 227 18.16 -15.30 -0.46
CA LEU A 227 17.54 -14.04 -0.03
C LEU A 227 18.57 -13.09 0.56
N PHE A 228 19.47 -13.58 1.42
CA PHE A 228 20.53 -12.77 2.01
C PHE A 228 21.55 -12.27 0.99
N ILE A 229 21.94 -13.12 0.02
CA ILE A 229 22.85 -12.73 -1.05
C ILE A 229 22.25 -11.61 -1.91
N ASN A 230 20.98 -11.73 -2.30
CA ASN A 230 20.28 -10.71 -3.07
C ASN A 230 20.12 -9.40 -2.28
N PHE A 231 19.80 -9.50 -0.98
CA PHE A 231 19.75 -8.34 -0.08
C PHE A 231 21.07 -7.57 -0.10
N ARG A 232 22.19 -8.26 0.10
CA ARG A 232 23.53 -7.65 0.05
C ARG A 232 23.84 -7.03 -1.31
N LEU A 233 23.38 -7.67 -2.40
CA LEU A 233 23.55 -7.16 -3.76
C LEU A 233 22.81 -5.83 -3.95
N HIS A 234 21.57 -5.72 -3.47
CA HIS A 234 20.77 -4.50 -3.59
C HIS A 234 21.33 -3.35 -2.75
N TRP A 235 21.86 -3.62 -1.53
CA TRP A 235 22.52 -2.59 -0.72
C TRP A 235 23.83 -2.09 -1.32
N ARG A 236 24.49 -2.89 -2.12
CA ARG A 236 25.75 -2.50 -2.80
C ARG A 236 25.51 -1.77 -4.12
N ASP A 237 24.29 -1.72 -4.62
CA ASP A 237 23.97 -0.94 -5.83
C ASP A 237 24.09 0.56 -5.53
N ARG A 238 24.56 1.33 -6.50
CA ARG A 238 24.80 2.78 -6.33
C ARG A 238 23.52 3.62 -6.28
N GLY A 239 22.36 3.08 -6.71
CA GLY A 239 21.10 3.81 -6.83
C GLY A 239 19.97 3.22 -5.98
N LEU A 240 19.89 1.89 -5.80
CA LEU A 240 18.80 1.26 -5.05
C LEU A 240 18.70 1.75 -3.60
N PRO A 241 19.78 1.86 -2.80
CA PRO A 241 19.69 2.40 -1.44
C PRO A 241 19.20 3.84 -1.39
N LEU A 242 19.52 4.66 -2.40
CA LEU A 242 19.01 6.03 -2.50
C LEU A 242 17.50 6.04 -2.77
N LEU A 243 17.01 5.12 -3.64
CA LEU A 243 15.58 4.96 -3.86
C LEU A 243 14.85 4.42 -2.63
N PHE A 244 15.48 3.54 -1.85
CA PHE A 244 14.91 3.08 -0.57
C PHE A 244 14.82 4.24 0.44
N ALA A 245 15.84 5.09 0.50
CA ALA A 245 15.83 6.31 1.31
C ALA A 245 14.73 7.28 0.86
N GLU A 246 14.53 7.47 -0.46
CA GLU A 246 13.41 8.26 -0.99
C GLU A 246 12.07 7.72 -0.51
N GLY A 247 11.83 6.41 -0.61
CA GLY A 247 10.59 5.79 -0.12
C GLY A 247 10.36 6.08 1.36
N PHE A 248 11.40 5.94 2.20
CA PHE A 248 11.36 6.24 3.62
C PHE A 248 11.01 7.71 3.91
N LEU A 249 11.69 8.64 3.25
CA LEU A 249 11.54 10.07 3.49
C LEU A 249 10.19 10.60 3.00
N LEU A 250 9.76 10.20 1.81
CA LEU A 250 8.49 10.61 1.22
C LEU A 250 7.31 10.12 2.05
N MET A 251 7.28 8.82 2.38
CA MET A 251 6.17 8.25 3.15
C MET A 251 6.21 8.67 4.61
N GLY A 252 7.40 8.80 5.20
CA GLY A 252 7.55 9.35 6.53
C GLY A 252 6.97 10.76 6.64
N SER A 253 7.30 11.64 5.69
CA SER A 253 6.76 12.99 5.61
C SER A 253 5.24 12.99 5.44
N PHE A 254 4.74 12.13 4.55
CA PHE A 254 3.32 12.06 4.23
C PHE A 254 2.48 11.61 5.44
N VAL A 255 2.89 10.54 6.09
CA VAL A 255 2.16 10.02 7.26
C VAL A 255 2.26 10.98 8.44
N THR A 256 3.41 11.62 8.64
CA THR A 256 3.59 12.61 9.71
C THR A 256 2.59 13.76 9.57
N LEU A 257 2.43 14.32 8.37
CA LEU A 257 1.46 15.40 8.15
C LEU A 257 0.05 14.94 8.52
N PHE A 258 -0.39 13.80 7.98
CA PHE A 258 -1.74 13.29 8.22
C PHE A 258 -1.99 12.82 9.66
N ASN A 259 -0.96 12.38 10.38
CA ASN A 259 -1.09 12.01 11.79
C ASN A 259 -1.40 13.21 12.70
N TYR A 260 -0.83 14.38 12.40
CA TYR A 260 -0.87 15.52 13.32
C TYR A 260 -1.74 16.67 12.86
N ILE A 261 -2.17 16.72 11.59
CA ILE A 261 -3.06 17.78 11.10
C ILE A 261 -4.41 17.76 11.82
N GLY A 262 -4.93 16.58 12.18
CA GLY A 262 -6.15 16.44 12.95
C GLY A 262 -6.06 17.12 14.32
N TYR A 263 -4.97 16.87 15.05
CA TYR A 263 -4.71 17.54 16.34
C TYR A 263 -4.70 19.05 16.20
N ARG A 264 -4.07 19.58 15.16
CA ARG A 264 -4.04 21.02 14.90
C ARG A 264 -5.42 21.61 14.64
N LEU A 265 -6.19 21.00 13.76
CA LEU A 265 -7.46 21.57 13.29
C LEU A 265 -8.60 21.38 14.29
N MET A 266 -8.53 20.38 15.17
CA MET A 266 -9.51 20.21 16.25
C MET A 266 -9.30 21.17 17.41
N LEU A 267 -8.14 21.82 17.53
CA LEU A 267 -7.84 22.84 18.52
C LEU A 267 -8.25 24.24 18.05
N SER A 268 -8.19 25.19 18.99
CA SER A 268 -8.37 26.62 18.70
C SER A 268 -7.37 27.10 17.62
N PRO A 269 -7.75 27.98 16.71
CA PRO A 269 -9.04 28.70 16.61
C PRO A 269 -10.11 27.96 15.80
N TRP A 270 -9.82 26.82 15.15
CA TRP A 270 -10.71 26.23 14.13
C TRP A 270 -11.79 25.32 14.70
N HIS A 271 -11.47 24.51 15.72
CA HIS A 271 -12.40 23.57 16.35
C HIS A 271 -13.19 22.71 15.33
N VAL A 272 -12.51 22.22 14.26
CA VAL A 272 -13.18 21.40 13.26
C VAL A 272 -13.63 20.06 13.87
N SER A 273 -14.72 19.50 13.35
CA SER A 273 -15.23 18.21 13.81
C SER A 273 -14.37 17.04 13.32
N GLN A 274 -14.54 15.89 13.97
CA GLN A 274 -13.86 14.65 13.59
C GLN A 274 -14.22 14.22 12.15
N ALA A 275 -15.45 14.49 11.71
CA ALA A 275 -15.87 14.22 10.33
C ALA A 275 -15.04 15.05 9.33
N VAL A 276 -14.78 16.33 9.62
CA VAL A 276 -13.96 17.19 8.76
C VAL A 276 -12.52 16.68 8.70
N VAL A 277 -11.96 16.20 9.81
CA VAL A 277 -10.64 15.57 9.82
C VAL A 277 -10.61 14.34 8.89
N GLY A 278 -11.67 13.52 8.91
CA GLY A 278 -11.82 12.40 7.96
C GLY A 278 -11.90 12.86 6.49
N LEU A 279 -12.61 13.95 6.22
CA LEU A 279 -12.74 14.55 4.88
C LEU A 279 -11.40 15.01 4.29
N LEU A 280 -10.40 15.34 5.12
CA LEU A 280 -9.06 15.70 4.64
C LEU A 280 -8.43 14.61 3.77
N SER A 281 -8.84 13.36 3.97
CA SER A 281 -8.37 12.23 3.14
C SER A 281 -8.81 12.34 1.67
N LEU A 282 -9.79 13.17 1.33
CA LEU A 282 -10.13 13.47 -0.07
C LEU A 282 -8.95 14.08 -0.85
N ALA A 283 -7.96 14.64 -0.16
CA ALA A 283 -6.71 15.07 -0.78
C ALA A 283 -5.98 13.93 -1.53
N TYR A 284 -6.24 12.68 -1.17
CA TYR A 284 -5.72 11.50 -1.89
C TYR A 284 -6.22 11.42 -3.34
N LEU A 285 -7.37 12.01 -3.66
CA LEU A 285 -7.86 12.05 -5.04
C LEU A 285 -6.90 12.77 -5.99
N THR A 286 -6.09 13.70 -5.49
CA THR A 286 -5.05 14.33 -6.30
C THR A 286 -4.05 13.32 -6.86
N GLY A 287 -3.82 12.22 -6.14
CA GLY A 287 -2.96 11.11 -6.56
C GLY A 287 -3.44 10.40 -7.82
N THR A 288 -4.77 10.32 -8.04
CA THR A 288 -5.34 9.70 -9.25
C THR A 288 -4.96 10.45 -10.53
N TRP A 289 -4.71 11.74 -10.41
CA TRP A 289 -4.26 12.60 -11.51
C TRP A 289 -2.74 12.79 -11.53
N SER A 290 -2.13 13.08 -10.38
CA SER A 290 -0.71 13.44 -10.31
C SER A 290 0.24 12.27 -10.63
N SER A 291 -0.09 11.03 -10.19
CA SER A 291 0.73 9.86 -10.46
C SER A 291 0.84 9.52 -11.96
N PRO A 292 -0.26 9.40 -12.74
CA PRO A 292 -0.16 9.16 -14.17
C PRO A 292 0.53 10.31 -14.90
N LYS A 293 0.25 11.56 -14.50
CA LYS A 293 0.88 12.75 -15.10
C LYS A 293 2.38 12.74 -14.87
N ALA A 294 2.84 12.44 -13.67
CA ALA A 294 4.26 12.28 -13.37
C ALA A 294 4.88 11.16 -14.21
N GLY A 295 4.21 10.01 -14.34
CA GLY A 295 4.64 8.91 -15.20
C GLY A 295 4.88 9.36 -16.65
N THR A 296 3.94 10.10 -17.24
CA THR A 296 4.11 10.64 -18.61
C THR A 296 5.20 11.70 -18.69
N MET A 297 5.38 12.53 -17.68
CA MET A 297 6.46 13.53 -17.64
C MET A 297 7.84 12.89 -17.59
N THR A 298 7.99 11.70 -16.99
CA THR A 298 9.31 11.02 -16.95
C THR A 298 9.81 10.62 -18.32
N THR A 299 8.95 10.39 -19.31
CA THR A 299 9.35 10.09 -20.67
C THR A 299 9.96 11.30 -21.39
N ARG A 300 9.54 12.52 -21.01
CA ARG A 300 10.01 13.77 -21.63
C ARG A 300 11.19 14.39 -20.87
N TYR A 301 11.14 14.41 -19.55
CA TYR A 301 12.10 15.15 -18.71
C TYR A 301 13.04 14.23 -17.92
N GLY A 302 12.82 12.91 -17.98
CA GLY A 302 13.55 11.96 -17.17
C GLY A 302 12.99 11.81 -15.74
N ARG A 303 13.36 10.70 -15.08
CA ARG A 303 12.83 10.37 -13.74
C ARG A 303 13.35 11.29 -12.63
N GLY A 304 14.65 11.65 -12.68
CA GLY A 304 15.27 12.50 -11.66
C GLY A 304 14.61 13.88 -11.55
N PRO A 305 14.56 14.69 -12.62
CA PRO A 305 13.92 16.01 -12.58
C PRO A 305 12.45 15.96 -12.17
N VAL A 306 11.67 14.98 -12.66
CA VAL A 306 10.25 14.85 -12.30
C VAL A 306 10.08 14.52 -10.82
N MET A 307 10.92 13.63 -10.26
CA MET A 307 10.90 13.31 -8.84
C MET A 307 11.24 14.53 -7.98
N LEU A 308 12.30 15.27 -8.34
CA LEU A 308 12.69 16.49 -7.63
C LEU A 308 11.61 17.56 -7.67
N PHE A 309 11.02 17.80 -8.84
CA PHE A 309 9.90 18.73 -9.00
C PHE A 309 8.71 18.33 -8.11
N SER A 310 8.34 17.04 -8.12
CA SER A 310 7.23 16.52 -7.32
C SER A 310 7.48 16.67 -5.82
N THR A 311 8.72 16.42 -5.35
CA THR A 311 9.13 16.65 -3.96
C THR A 311 9.11 18.15 -3.62
N GLY A 312 9.46 19.02 -4.56
CA GLY A 312 9.32 20.47 -4.43
C GLY A 312 7.86 20.92 -4.28
N VAL A 313 6.93 20.33 -5.05
CA VAL A 313 5.48 20.57 -4.91
C VAL A 313 4.99 20.11 -3.54
N MET A 314 5.49 18.99 -3.04
CA MET A 314 5.18 18.50 -1.69
C MET A 314 5.67 19.50 -0.61
N LEU A 315 6.88 20.01 -0.74
CA LEU A 315 7.43 21.04 0.17
C LEU A 315 6.60 22.35 0.11
N PHE A 316 6.24 22.78 -1.08
CA PHE A 316 5.37 23.95 -1.27
C PHE A 316 4.03 23.76 -0.57
N GLY A 317 3.38 22.60 -0.73
CA GLY A 317 2.13 22.27 -0.03
C GLY A 317 2.30 22.30 1.49
N LEU A 318 3.42 21.77 2.03
CA LEU A 318 3.73 21.85 3.45
C LEU A 318 3.79 23.31 3.93
N LEU A 319 4.49 24.19 3.23
CA LEU A 319 4.63 25.60 3.60
C LEU A 319 3.26 26.30 3.65
N MET A 320 2.35 25.97 2.73
CA MET A 320 0.98 26.50 2.78
C MET A 320 0.24 26.08 4.04
N THR A 321 0.50 24.89 4.59
CA THR A 321 -0.14 24.46 5.84
C THR A 321 0.34 25.21 7.07
N LEU A 322 1.41 25.99 7.01
CA LEU A 322 1.89 26.77 8.15
C LEU A 322 1.05 28.04 8.41
N PHE A 323 0.28 28.47 7.44
CA PHE A 323 -0.62 29.63 7.59
C PHE A 323 -1.84 29.30 8.45
N SER A 324 -2.53 30.35 8.96
CA SER A 324 -3.71 30.18 9.81
C SER A 324 -5.03 30.07 9.03
N SER A 325 -5.02 30.34 7.72
CA SER A 325 -6.21 30.23 6.88
C SER A 325 -6.53 28.75 6.58
N LEU A 326 -7.75 28.30 6.89
CA LEU A 326 -8.22 26.95 6.56
C LEU A 326 -8.11 26.66 5.06
N TRP A 327 -8.40 27.64 4.20
CA TRP A 327 -8.31 27.49 2.76
C TRP A 327 -6.88 27.21 2.30
N LEU A 328 -5.90 27.91 2.89
CA LEU A 328 -4.48 27.67 2.59
C LEU A 328 -4.03 26.32 3.13
N ILE A 329 -4.52 25.89 4.30
CA ILE A 329 -4.22 24.57 4.86
C ILE A 329 -4.75 23.48 3.94
N PHE A 330 -6.02 23.57 3.52
CA PHE A 330 -6.62 22.56 2.63
C PHE A 330 -5.96 22.55 1.25
N ALA A 331 -5.71 23.71 0.65
CA ALA A 331 -4.96 23.79 -0.61
C ALA A 331 -3.55 23.22 -0.45
N GLY A 332 -2.86 23.52 0.66
CA GLY A 332 -1.55 22.97 0.99
C GLY A 332 -1.57 21.43 1.06
N MET A 333 -2.61 20.84 1.67
CA MET A 333 -2.77 19.39 1.72
C MET A 333 -3.00 18.77 0.33
N LEU A 334 -3.72 19.47 -0.57
CA LEU A 334 -3.89 19.01 -1.95
C LEU A 334 -2.55 18.98 -2.70
N PHE A 335 -1.77 20.08 -2.62
CA PHE A 335 -0.43 20.13 -3.24
C PHE A 335 0.52 19.11 -2.61
N PHE A 336 0.52 18.99 -1.29
CA PHE A 336 1.36 18.04 -0.57
C PHE A 336 1.07 16.59 -1.01
N SER A 337 -0.21 16.23 -1.09
CA SER A 337 -0.63 14.90 -1.53
C SER A 337 -0.33 14.66 -3.00
N ALA A 338 -0.58 15.64 -3.88
CA ALA A 338 -0.25 15.54 -5.31
C ALA A 338 1.27 15.33 -5.52
N GLY A 339 2.09 16.11 -4.81
CA GLY A 339 3.55 15.98 -4.84
C GLY A 339 4.02 14.61 -4.35
N PHE A 340 3.46 14.14 -3.24
CA PHE A 340 3.77 12.82 -2.68
C PHE A 340 3.48 11.69 -3.68
N PHE A 341 2.25 11.62 -4.19
CA PHE A 341 1.85 10.54 -5.10
C PHE A 341 2.65 10.57 -6.40
N ALA A 342 2.97 11.75 -6.91
CA ALA A 342 3.83 11.90 -8.08
C ALA A 342 5.26 11.42 -7.81
N ALA A 343 5.90 11.89 -6.73
CA ALA A 343 7.27 11.51 -6.36
C ALA A 343 7.38 10.01 -6.06
N HIS A 344 6.45 9.46 -5.28
CA HIS A 344 6.40 8.03 -4.96
C HIS A 344 6.20 7.16 -6.21
N SER A 345 5.32 7.56 -7.12
CA SER A 345 5.08 6.85 -8.39
C SER A 345 6.36 6.77 -9.22
N VAL A 346 7.10 7.88 -9.33
CA VAL A 346 8.37 7.93 -10.05
C VAL A 346 9.42 7.06 -9.36
N ALA A 347 9.61 7.20 -8.04
CA ALA A 347 10.60 6.44 -7.28
C ALA A 347 10.35 4.93 -7.36
N SER A 348 9.12 4.49 -7.14
CA SER A 348 8.74 3.06 -7.20
C SER A 348 8.90 2.47 -8.60
N SER A 349 8.55 3.23 -9.65
CA SER A 349 8.73 2.79 -11.04
C SER A 349 10.20 2.67 -11.45
N TRP A 350 11.10 3.29 -10.71
CA TRP A 350 12.54 3.26 -10.99
C TRP A 350 13.23 2.00 -10.47
N ILE A 351 12.63 1.33 -9.48
CA ILE A 351 13.20 0.13 -8.83
C ILE A 351 13.41 -1.01 -9.82
N GLY A 352 12.37 -1.37 -10.56
CA GLY A 352 12.39 -2.53 -11.48
C GLY A 352 13.45 -2.43 -12.58
N PRO A 353 13.54 -1.32 -13.34
CA PRO A 353 14.60 -1.10 -14.31
C PRO A 353 16.01 -1.04 -13.70
N ARG A 354 16.15 -0.55 -12.46
CA ARG A 354 17.45 -0.49 -11.79
C ARG A 354 17.91 -1.82 -11.25
N ALA A 355 17.01 -2.64 -10.73
CA ALA A 355 17.33 -3.94 -10.19
C ALA A 355 17.65 -4.95 -11.30
N LYS A 356 18.94 -5.29 -11.48
CA LYS A 356 19.40 -6.23 -12.49
C LYS A 356 18.96 -7.67 -12.19
N ARG A 357 18.81 -8.04 -10.91
CA ARG A 357 18.42 -9.37 -10.44
C ARG A 357 17.41 -9.24 -9.32
N ALA A 358 16.62 -10.27 -9.07
CA ALA A 358 15.67 -10.36 -7.97
C ALA A 358 14.80 -9.07 -7.81
N LYS A 359 14.19 -8.62 -8.92
CA LYS A 359 13.41 -7.36 -8.99
C LYS A 359 12.30 -7.30 -7.94
N GLY A 360 11.63 -8.43 -7.68
CA GLY A 360 10.60 -8.52 -6.64
C GLY A 360 11.15 -8.22 -5.25
N GLN A 361 12.34 -8.74 -4.92
CA GLN A 361 12.97 -8.47 -3.63
C GLN A 361 13.41 -7.00 -3.51
N ALA A 362 13.90 -6.38 -4.60
CA ALA A 362 14.20 -4.94 -4.60
C ALA A 362 12.94 -4.10 -4.36
N SER A 363 11.81 -4.46 -4.96
CA SER A 363 10.52 -3.81 -4.72
C SER A 363 10.05 -4.01 -3.28
N SER A 364 10.21 -5.20 -2.71
CA SER A 364 9.90 -5.46 -1.30
C SER A 364 10.76 -4.64 -0.34
N LEU A 365 12.06 -4.45 -0.63
CA LEU A 365 12.94 -3.60 0.15
C LEU A 365 12.57 -2.12 0.06
N TYR A 366 12.13 -1.67 -1.09
CA TYR A 366 11.60 -0.31 -1.24
C TYR A 366 10.34 -0.13 -0.38
N LEU A 367 9.38 -1.05 -0.46
CA LEU A 367 8.16 -0.99 0.35
C LEU A 367 8.46 -1.17 1.84
N PHE A 368 9.42 -2.01 2.20
CA PHE A 368 9.91 -2.11 3.58
C PHE A 368 10.38 -0.75 4.10
N SER A 369 11.25 -0.08 3.35
CA SER A 369 11.76 1.26 3.72
C SER A 369 10.64 2.30 3.77
N TYR A 370 9.72 2.25 2.83
CA TYR A 370 8.54 3.10 2.74
C TYR A 370 7.66 3.00 3.99
N TYR A 371 7.29 1.79 4.41
CA TYR A 371 6.48 1.58 5.61
C TYR A 371 7.26 1.79 6.90
N LEU A 372 8.57 1.54 6.90
CA LEU A 372 9.44 1.86 8.03
C LEU A 372 9.52 3.39 8.23
N GLY A 373 9.59 4.17 7.15
CA GLY A 373 9.49 5.62 7.19
C GLY A 373 8.16 6.09 7.79
N SER A 374 7.05 5.51 7.35
CA SER A 374 5.73 5.75 7.95
C SER A 374 5.72 5.50 9.46
N SER A 375 6.29 4.39 9.89
CA SER A 375 6.32 4.01 11.31
C SER A 375 7.20 4.94 12.15
N ILE A 376 8.45 5.10 11.77
CA ILE A 376 9.44 5.86 12.56
C ILE A 376 9.12 7.36 12.54
N ALA A 377 9.00 7.95 11.35
CA ALA A 377 8.76 9.39 11.24
C ALA A 377 7.36 9.76 11.74
N GLY A 378 6.35 8.90 11.49
CA GLY A 378 4.99 9.10 12.00
C GLY A 378 4.94 9.22 13.51
N THR A 379 5.72 8.43 14.26
CA THR A 379 5.81 8.52 15.72
C THR A 379 6.68 9.70 16.16
N LEU A 380 7.86 9.89 15.55
CA LEU A 380 8.76 10.98 15.90
C LEU A 380 8.11 12.36 15.69
N GLY A 381 7.26 12.52 14.68
CA GLY A 381 6.50 13.75 14.47
C GLY A 381 5.70 14.18 15.71
N GLY A 382 5.24 13.24 16.54
CA GLY A 382 4.54 13.52 17.78
C GLY A 382 5.43 14.16 18.86
N VAL A 383 6.72 13.86 18.86
CA VAL A 383 7.68 14.53 19.76
C VAL A 383 7.82 16.00 19.36
N PHE A 384 7.91 16.29 18.06
CA PHE A 384 7.96 17.65 17.56
C PHE A 384 6.64 18.39 17.79
N TRP A 385 5.51 17.70 17.64
CA TRP A 385 4.20 18.26 17.98
C TRP A 385 4.11 18.65 19.44
N HIS A 386 4.55 17.78 20.35
CA HIS A 386 4.47 18.03 21.79
C HIS A 386 5.30 19.24 22.22
N ASN A 387 6.50 19.39 21.67
CA ASN A 387 7.43 20.45 22.10
C ASN A 387 7.24 21.77 21.36
N TYR A 388 6.80 21.74 20.09
CA TYR A 388 6.81 22.94 19.21
C TYR A 388 5.52 23.10 18.40
N GLY A 389 4.49 22.28 18.67
CA GLY A 389 3.23 22.33 17.93
C GLY A 389 3.40 22.08 16.44
N TRP A 390 2.52 22.68 15.62
CA TRP A 390 2.53 22.49 14.17
C TRP A 390 3.82 22.99 13.49
N ASN A 391 4.41 24.05 14.00
CA ASN A 391 5.68 24.57 13.47
C ASN A 391 6.80 23.56 13.61
N GLY A 392 6.84 22.83 14.73
CA GLY A 392 7.80 21.74 14.95
C GLY A 392 7.57 20.58 13.98
N VAL A 393 6.32 20.16 13.78
CA VAL A 393 5.98 19.12 12.80
C VAL A 393 6.34 19.58 11.39
N GLY A 394 6.03 20.83 11.03
CA GLY A 394 6.39 21.41 9.74
C GLY A 394 7.90 21.45 9.51
N ALA A 395 8.67 21.86 10.51
CA ALA A 395 10.14 21.86 10.45
C ALA A 395 10.72 20.44 10.28
N PHE A 396 10.18 19.46 11.00
CA PHE A 396 10.61 18.07 10.89
C PHE A 396 10.32 17.50 9.50
N ILE A 397 9.11 17.74 8.95
CA ILE A 397 8.75 17.32 7.58
C ILE A 397 9.62 18.05 6.55
N ALA A 398 9.85 19.36 6.71
CA ALA A 398 10.70 20.14 5.81
C ALA A 398 12.15 19.62 5.79
N LEU A 399 12.69 19.22 6.95
CA LEU A 399 13.99 18.58 7.03
C LEU A 399 14.03 17.26 6.25
N MET A 400 13.03 16.40 6.41
CA MET A 400 12.95 15.14 5.67
C MET A 400 12.85 15.38 4.17
N LEU A 401 12.02 16.32 3.72
CA LEU A 401 11.89 16.66 2.30
C LEU A 401 13.15 17.32 1.75
N GLY A 402 13.85 18.12 2.54
CA GLY A 402 15.17 18.67 2.20
C GLY A 402 16.21 17.55 1.97
N ILE A 403 16.23 16.55 2.84
CA ILE A 403 17.07 15.37 2.67
C ILE A 403 16.64 14.58 1.43
N ALA A 404 15.35 14.42 1.16
CA ALA A 404 14.85 13.76 -0.05
C ALA A 404 15.31 14.49 -1.31
N LEU A 405 15.26 15.82 -1.35
CA LEU A 405 15.79 16.60 -2.46
C LEU A 405 17.30 16.39 -2.66
N LEU A 406 18.08 16.31 -1.58
CA LEU A 406 19.51 16.00 -1.66
C LEU A 406 19.78 14.57 -2.15
N VAL A 407 19.02 13.60 -1.67
CA VAL A 407 19.12 12.20 -2.13
C VAL A 407 18.73 12.10 -3.59
N GLY A 408 17.64 12.74 -3.99
CA GLY A 408 17.17 12.78 -5.38
C GLY A 408 18.17 13.43 -6.34
N THR A 409 18.81 14.53 -5.94
CA THR A 409 19.87 15.17 -6.74
C THR A 409 21.11 14.26 -6.89
N ARG A 410 21.51 13.57 -5.81
CA ARG A 410 22.60 12.58 -5.88
C ARG A 410 22.24 11.41 -6.80
N LEU A 411 21.00 10.92 -6.71
CA LEU A 411 20.51 9.85 -7.56
C LEU A 411 20.51 10.27 -9.03
N HIS A 412 20.01 11.48 -9.34
CA HIS A 412 20.01 12.03 -10.68
C HIS A 412 21.42 12.12 -11.27
N ARG A 413 22.36 12.71 -10.53
CA ARG A 413 23.76 12.85 -10.97
C ARG A 413 24.47 11.50 -11.19
N ARG A 414 24.27 10.52 -10.29
CA ARG A 414 24.95 9.20 -10.39
C ARG A 414 24.42 8.30 -11.49
N LEU A 415 23.27 8.59 -12.04
CA LEU A 415 22.66 7.76 -13.10
C LEU A 415 22.77 8.40 -14.47
N HIS A 416 23.27 9.64 -14.55
CA HIS A 416 23.59 10.35 -15.80
C HIS A 416 25.10 10.56 -15.99
N ALA A 417 25.94 10.21 -14.99
CA ALA A 417 27.38 10.05 -15.09
C ALA A 417 27.75 8.57 -15.29
#